data_7d9fd07ccc4ec33023b6fb691d74ddb1
#
_entry.id   7d9fd07ccc4ec33023b6fb691d74ddb1
#
_cell.length_a   1.000
_cell.length_b   1.000
_cell.length_c   1.000
_cell.angle_alpha   90.00
_cell.angle_beta   90.00
_cell.angle_gamma   90.00
#
_symmetry.space_group_name_H-M   'P 1'
#
loop_
_entity.id
_entity.type
_entity.pdbx_description
1 polymer ?
#
loop_
_entity_poly.entity_id
_entity_poly.type
_entity_poly.pdbx_seq_one_letter_code
_entity_poly.pdbx_strand_id
1 'polypeptide(L)'
;MKAVIKRVSEASVTIDGIKVANIQKGLLVLAGFEDADTKDDLEWMTSKIANLRIFDDENHVMNLSLKDIDGEMIIVSQFTLQASTKKGNRPSYLKAAKPEIAIPLYESFIKQMEAELGKNVQTGKFGTDMKVALLNDGPVTIVIDTKNKE
;
A
#
# COMPACT_ATOMS: atom_id res chain seq x y z
N MET A 1 10.18 -4.47 -4.20
CA MET A 1 8.98 -4.07 -3.45
C MET A 1 7.74 -4.37 -4.25
N LYS A 2 6.73 -4.92 -3.61
CA LYS A 2 5.41 -5.14 -4.22
C LYS A 2 4.36 -4.35 -3.44
N ALA A 3 3.37 -3.85 -4.15
CA ALA A 3 2.23 -3.18 -3.54
C ALA A 3 0.93 -3.62 -4.21
N VAL A 4 -0.12 -3.67 -3.41
CA VAL A 4 -1.49 -3.84 -3.88
C VAL A 4 -2.24 -2.58 -3.48
N ILE A 5 -2.78 -1.87 -4.47
CA ILE A 5 -3.47 -0.61 -4.29
C ILE A 5 -4.95 -0.83 -4.51
N LYS A 6 -5.77 -0.47 -3.53
CA LYS A 6 -7.23 -0.54 -3.61
C LYS A 6 -7.83 0.85 -3.51
N ARG A 7 -8.61 1.22 -4.50
CA ARG A 7 -9.42 2.43 -4.43
C ARG A 7 -10.59 2.18 -3.49
N VAL A 8 -10.75 3.02 -2.49
CA VAL A 8 -11.76 2.82 -1.45
C VAL A 8 -12.66 4.04 -1.27
N SER A 9 -13.91 3.81 -0.91
CA SER A 9 -14.80 4.87 -0.39
C SER A 9 -14.64 5.04 1.11
N GLU A 10 -14.21 3.97 1.81
CA GLU A 10 -13.83 3.98 3.22
C GLU A 10 -12.92 2.79 3.52
N ALA A 11 -12.05 2.93 4.50
CA ALA A 11 -11.22 1.84 4.99
C ALA A 11 -10.79 2.10 6.43
N SER A 12 -10.49 1.03 7.15
CA SER A 12 -10.04 1.13 8.53
C SER A 12 -9.13 -0.02 8.90
N VAL A 13 -8.32 0.19 9.94
CA VAL A 13 -7.49 -0.84 10.55
C VAL A 13 -7.80 -0.90 12.04
N THR A 14 -8.07 -2.10 12.52
CA THR A 14 -8.36 -2.36 13.94
C THR A 14 -7.32 -3.33 14.49
N ILE A 15 -6.74 -2.99 15.63
CA ILE A 15 -5.76 -3.82 16.37
C ILE A 15 -6.28 -3.98 17.79
N ASP A 16 -6.40 -5.24 18.24
CA ASP A 16 -6.90 -5.55 19.59
C ASP A 16 -8.22 -4.84 19.92
N GLY A 17 -9.13 -4.81 18.96
CA GLY A 17 -10.45 -4.19 19.13
C GLY A 17 -10.45 -2.66 19.03
N ILE A 18 -9.30 -2.03 18.85
CA ILE A 18 -9.17 -0.57 18.75
C ILE A 18 -8.91 -0.16 17.29
N LYS A 19 -9.74 0.73 16.78
CA LYS A 19 -9.56 1.29 15.43
C LYS A 19 -8.41 2.30 15.46
N VAL A 20 -7.28 1.96 14.82
CA VAL A 20 -6.06 2.78 14.82
C VAL A 20 -5.91 3.62 13.56
N ALA A 21 -6.64 3.28 12.49
CA ALA A 21 -6.66 4.04 11.24
C ALA A 21 -8.06 4.02 10.67
N ASN A 22 -8.47 5.13 10.08
CA ASN A 22 -9.79 5.27 9.47
C ASN A 22 -9.76 6.37 8.43
N ILE A 23 -10.12 6.04 7.18
CA ILE A 23 -10.18 7.01 6.09
C ILE A 23 -11.54 6.92 5.37
N GLN A 24 -11.86 8.01 4.68
CA GLN A 24 -12.92 8.05 3.70
C GLN A 24 -12.33 7.81 2.30
N LYS A 25 -12.81 8.48 1.27
CA LYS A 25 -12.37 8.31 -0.11
C LYS A 25 -10.86 8.41 -0.26
N GLY A 26 -10.26 7.39 -0.85
CA GLY A 26 -8.83 7.37 -1.05
C GLY A 26 -8.30 6.00 -1.45
N LEU A 27 -7.12 5.66 -0.94
CA LEU A 27 -6.42 4.41 -1.26
C LEU A 27 -6.05 3.64 0.01
N LEU A 28 -6.26 2.34 -0.05
CA LEU A 28 -5.63 1.39 0.87
C LEU A 28 -4.49 0.72 0.13
N VAL A 29 -3.27 0.83 0.66
CA VAL A 29 -2.05 0.30 0.07
C VAL A 29 -1.48 -0.79 0.96
N LEU A 30 -1.37 -2.00 0.42
CA LEU A 30 -0.65 -3.11 1.05
C LEU A 30 0.77 -3.12 0.48
N ALA A 31 1.79 -3.10 1.34
CA ALA A 31 3.19 -3.00 0.92
C ALA A 31 4.02 -4.17 1.47
N GLY A 32 4.72 -4.87 0.59
CA GLY A 32 5.62 -5.97 0.93
C GLY A 32 7.03 -5.70 0.41
N PHE A 33 8.03 -5.97 1.24
CA PHE A 33 9.43 -5.66 0.96
C PHE A 33 10.27 -6.92 0.88
N GLU A 34 11.35 -6.84 0.11
CA GLU A 34 12.37 -7.89 0.03
C GLU A 34 13.75 -7.29 0.30
N ASP A 35 14.75 -8.15 0.59
CA ASP A 35 16.10 -7.68 0.96
C ASP A 35 16.76 -6.83 -0.12
N ALA A 36 16.44 -7.09 -1.39
CA ALA A 36 17.01 -6.36 -2.52
C ALA A 36 16.41 -4.98 -2.75
N ASP A 37 15.40 -4.59 -1.97
CA ASP A 37 14.77 -3.27 -2.14
C ASP A 37 15.72 -2.16 -1.71
N THR A 38 15.74 -1.10 -2.52
CA THR A 38 16.58 0.07 -2.30
C THR A 38 15.72 1.32 -2.21
N LYS A 39 16.37 2.43 -1.89
CA LYS A 39 15.74 3.74 -1.90
C LYS A 39 15.07 4.04 -3.25
N ASP A 40 15.69 3.63 -4.36
CA ASP A 40 15.15 3.83 -5.70
C ASP A 40 13.80 3.10 -5.89
N ASP A 41 13.69 1.89 -5.36
CA ASP A 41 12.41 1.16 -5.37
C ASP A 41 11.32 1.93 -4.64
N LEU A 42 11.64 2.46 -3.45
CA LEU A 42 10.70 3.23 -2.65
C LEU A 42 10.27 4.53 -3.34
N GLU A 43 11.23 5.26 -3.90
CA GLU A 43 10.96 6.52 -4.60
C GLU A 43 10.06 6.29 -5.82
N TRP A 44 10.38 5.28 -6.62
CA TRP A 44 9.58 4.95 -7.79
C TRP A 44 8.16 4.55 -7.41
N MET A 45 8.02 3.66 -6.41
CA MET A 45 6.71 3.20 -5.95
C MET A 45 5.87 4.35 -5.37
N THR A 46 6.48 5.20 -4.55
CA THR A 46 5.83 6.37 -3.96
C THR A 46 5.27 7.30 -5.02
N SER A 47 6.12 7.68 -5.98
CA SER A 47 5.70 8.56 -7.08
C SER A 47 4.60 7.91 -7.92
N LYS A 48 4.74 6.63 -8.21
CA LYS A 48 3.76 5.89 -9.01
C LYS A 48 2.39 5.88 -8.32
N ILE A 49 2.32 5.47 -7.06
CA ILE A 49 1.06 5.37 -6.34
C ILE A 49 0.38 6.74 -6.17
N ALA A 50 1.15 7.75 -5.79
CA ALA A 50 0.60 9.09 -5.56
C ALA A 50 -0.01 9.70 -6.83
N ASN A 51 0.48 9.31 -7.99
CA ASN A 51 0.10 9.87 -9.27
C ASN A 51 -0.73 8.93 -10.17
N LEU A 52 -1.09 7.73 -9.69
CA LEU A 52 -1.99 6.86 -10.44
C LEU A 52 -3.33 7.56 -10.70
N ARG A 53 -3.72 7.61 -11.95
CA ARG A 53 -4.93 8.31 -12.39
C ARG A 53 -6.11 7.34 -12.41
N ILE A 54 -6.55 6.93 -11.24
CA ILE A 54 -7.58 5.91 -11.03
C ILE A 54 -8.83 6.43 -10.32
N PHE A 55 -8.95 7.74 -10.16
CA PHE A 55 -10.18 8.36 -9.65
C PHE A 55 -10.93 9.01 -10.80
N ASP A 56 -12.25 8.91 -10.74
CA ASP A 56 -13.11 9.43 -11.80
C ASP A 56 -13.09 10.95 -11.83
N ASP A 57 -13.04 11.51 -13.05
CA ASP A 57 -13.27 12.92 -13.28
C ASP A 57 -14.78 13.21 -13.41
N GLU A 58 -15.12 14.44 -13.76
CA GLU A 58 -16.51 14.88 -13.95
C GLU A 58 -17.26 14.13 -15.07
N ASN A 59 -16.52 13.49 -15.97
CA ASN A 59 -17.07 12.70 -17.08
C ASN A 59 -17.11 11.20 -16.76
N HIS A 60 -16.88 10.81 -15.49
CA HIS A 60 -16.83 9.43 -15.03
C HIS A 60 -15.73 8.60 -15.70
N VAL A 61 -14.61 9.25 -16.07
CA VAL A 61 -13.42 8.61 -16.64
C VAL A 61 -12.33 8.59 -15.59
N MET A 62 -11.67 7.45 -15.40
CA MET A 62 -10.51 7.33 -14.51
C MET A 62 -9.37 8.20 -15.04
N ASN A 63 -9.18 9.36 -14.45
CA ASN A 63 -8.31 10.41 -14.96
C ASN A 63 -7.58 11.19 -13.87
N LEU A 64 -8.07 11.16 -12.64
CA LEU A 64 -7.54 11.94 -11.53
C LEU A 64 -6.73 11.06 -10.59
N SER A 65 -5.64 11.63 -10.03
CA SER A 65 -4.82 10.98 -9.03
C SER A 65 -5.36 11.23 -7.62
N LEU A 66 -4.79 10.53 -6.62
CA LEU A 66 -5.10 10.80 -5.22
C LEU A 66 -4.78 12.26 -4.86
N LYS A 67 -3.67 12.78 -5.40
CA LYS A 67 -3.28 14.18 -5.19
C LYS A 67 -4.34 15.14 -5.74
N ASP A 68 -4.86 14.86 -6.92
CA ASP A 68 -5.86 15.72 -7.57
C ASP A 68 -7.16 15.80 -6.76
N ILE A 69 -7.57 14.70 -6.14
CA ILE A 69 -8.82 14.67 -5.36
C ILE A 69 -8.61 15.00 -3.88
N ASP A 70 -7.37 15.25 -3.45
CA ASP A 70 -7.00 15.43 -2.04
C ASP A 70 -7.53 14.29 -1.15
N GLY A 71 -7.42 13.06 -1.65
CA GLY A 71 -7.89 11.87 -0.95
C GLY A 71 -6.96 11.45 0.18
N GLU A 72 -7.44 10.48 0.97
CA GLU A 72 -6.71 9.94 2.11
C GLU A 72 -6.04 8.61 1.76
N MET A 73 -5.06 8.19 2.57
CA MET A 73 -4.37 6.92 2.36
C MET A 73 -4.13 6.19 3.68
N ILE A 74 -4.31 4.86 3.65
CA ILE A 74 -3.79 3.96 4.68
C ILE A 74 -2.72 3.10 4.02
N ILE A 75 -1.57 2.96 4.66
CA ILE A 75 -0.51 2.02 4.27
C ILE A 75 -0.41 0.93 5.32
N VAL A 76 -0.51 -0.31 4.88
CA VAL A 76 -0.41 -1.50 5.73
C VAL A 76 0.74 -2.38 5.23
N SER A 77 1.63 -2.79 6.13
CA SER A 77 2.67 -3.76 5.78
C SER A 77 2.06 -5.14 5.52
N GLN A 78 2.51 -5.82 4.47
CA GLN A 78 1.98 -7.11 4.04
C GLN A 78 3.12 -7.96 3.47
N PHE A 79 3.88 -8.64 4.35
CA PHE A 79 5.01 -9.46 3.92
C PHE A 79 4.58 -10.62 3.00
N THR A 80 3.35 -11.10 3.14
CA THR A 80 2.83 -12.21 2.33
C THR A 80 2.72 -11.89 0.85
N LEU A 81 2.87 -10.62 0.44
CA LEU A 81 2.99 -10.26 -0.98
C LEU A 81 4.25 -10.84 -1.61
N GLN A 82 5.25 -11.18 -0.81
CA GLN A 82 6.49 -11.82 -1.27
C GLN A 82 6.43 -13.35 -1.22
N ALA A 83 5.24 -13.90 -1.04
CA ALA A 83 5.03 -15.35 -1.00
C ALA A 83 5.36 -16.01 -2.34
N SER A 84 5.93 -17.22 -2.27
CA SER A 84 6.02 -18.13 -3.40
C SER A 84 5.07 -19.30 -3.18
N THR A 85 4.23 -19.56 -4.16
CA THR A 85 3.28 -20.69 -4.15
C THR A 85 3.62 -21.74 -5.21
N LYS A 86 4.86 -21.69 -5.71
CA LYS A 86 5.31 -22.53 -6.82
C LYS A 86 5.28 -24.03 -6.48
N LYS A 87 5.60 -24.38 -5.23
CA LYS A 87 5.64 -25.78 -4.77
C LYS A 87 4.70 -25.98 -3.59
N GLY A 88 3.77 -26.95 -3.75
CA GLY A 88 2.86 -27.34 -2.68
C GLY A 88 1.86 -26.25 -2.31
N ASN A 89 1.12 -26.50 -1.25
CA ASN A 89 0.03 -25.63 -0.81
C ASN A 89 0.39 -24.75 0.39
N ARG A 90 1.60 -24.91 0.96
CA ARG A 90 2.12 -24.02 2.01
C ARG A 90 2.96 -22.94 1.34
N PRO A 91 2.51 -21.67 1.36
CA PRO A 91 3.33 -20.59 0.78
C PRO A 91 4.69 -20.48 1.46
N SER A 92 5.72 -20.19 0.68
CA SER A 92 7.06 -19.87 1.18
C SER A 92 7.23 -18.37 1.26
N TYR A 93 7.75 -17.88 2.39
CA TYR A 93 8.01 -16.46 2.61
C TYR A 93 9.51 -16.13 2.66
N LEU A 94 10.34 -16.98 2.08
CA LEU A 94 11.81 -16.81 2.09
C LEU A 94 12.25 -15.51 1.41
N LYS A 95 11.48 -15.01 0.45
CA LYS A 95 11.78 -13.76 -0.25
C LYS A 95 11.41 -12.51 0.55
N ALA A 96 10.55 -12.64 1.55
CA ALA A 96 10.14 -11.51 2.36
C ALA A 96 11.32 -11.02 3.21
N ALA A 97 11.57 -9.72 3.23
CA ALA A 97 12.57 -9.13 4.12
C ALA A 97 12.15 -9.38 5.58
N LYS A 98 13.14 -9.70 6.41
CA LYS A 98 12.92 -9.84 7.84
C LYS A 98 12.65 -8.48 8.49
N PRO A 99 12.04 -8.45 9.70
CA PRO A 99 11.66 -7.18 10.34
C PRO A 99 12.81 -6.16 10.44
N GLU A 100 14.03 -6.58 10.74
CA GLU A 100 15.19 -5.69 10.87
C GLU A 100 15.53 -4.93 9.56
N ILE A 101 15.11 -5.47 8.40
CA ILE A 101 15.27 -4.83 7.09
C ILE A 101 13.95 -4.19 6.66
N ALA A 102 12.85 -4.89 6.84
CA ALA A 102 11.53 -4.43 6.38
C ALA A 102 11.03 -3.20 7.12
N ILE A 103 11.24 -3.09 8.43
CA ILE A 103 10.75 -1.96 9.23
C ILE A 103 11.36 -0.64 8.77
N PRO A 104 12.69 -0.50 8.60
CA PRO A 104 13.26 0.75 8.07
C PRO A 104 12.74 1.10 6.67
N LEU A 105 12.57 0.11 5.80
CA LEU A 105 12.02 0.32 4.46
C LEU A 105 10.57 0.80 4.53
N TYR A 106 9.77 0.18 5.37
CA TYR A 106 8.37 0.55 5.58
C TYR A 106 8.25 1.98 6.11
N GLU A 107 9.02 2.33 7.13
CA GLU A 107 9.02 3.68 7.70
C GLU A 107 9.48 4.73 6.69
N SER A 108 10.50 4.43 5.90
CA SER A 108 10.98 5.30 4.83
C SER A 108 9.92 5.49 3.74
N PHE A 109 9.23 4.44 3.36
CA PHE A 109 8.16 4.49 2.38
C PHE A 109 7.02 5.42 2.85
N ILE A 110 6.61 5.30 4.13
CA ILE A 110 5.59 6.16 4.72
C ILE A 110 6.01 7.62 4.65
N LYS A 111 7.24 7.93 5.07
CA LYS A 111 7.77 9.31 5.04
C LYS A 111 7.83 9.88 3.64
N GLN A 112 8.27 9.09 2.68
CA GLN A 112 8.32 9.52 1.28
C GLN A 112 6.91 9.77 0.73
N MET A 113 5.95 8.93 1.08
CA MET A 113 4.56 9.13 0.66
C MET A 113 3.97 10.39 1.25
N GLU A 114 4.22 10.66 2.53
CA GLU A 114 3.75 11.89 3.19
C GLU A 114 4.35 13.13 2.54
N ALA A 115 5.63 13.09 2.19
CA ALA A 115 6.28 14.18 1.46
C ALA A 115 5.67 14.39 0.06
N GLU A 116 5.42 13.31 -0.65
CA GLU A 116 4.83 13.36 -2.00
C GLU A 116 3.39 13.89 -1.99
N LEU A 117 2.59 13.47 -1.02
CA LEU A 117 1.19 13.90 -0.90
C LEU A 117 1.05 15.26 -0.22
N GLY A 118 2.06 15.71 0.54
CA GLY A 118 1.98 16.94 1.32
C GLY A 118 1.05 16.83 2.53
N LYS A 119 0.80 15.62 3.01
CA LYS A 119 -0.03 15.38 4.20
C LYS A 119 0.30 14.03 4.82
N ASN A 120 -0.13 13.84 6.06
CA ASN A 120 0.05 12.58 6.76
C ASN A 120 -0.76 11.46 6.11
N VAL A 121 -0.19 10.25 6.12
CA VAL A 121 -0.92 9.02 5.81
C VAL A 121 -1.18 8.27 7.10
N GLN A 122 -2.23 7.46 7.10
CA GLN A 122 -2.52 6.59 8.23
C GLN A 122 -1.90 5.22 8.00
N THR A 123 -1.60 4.52 9.07
CA THR A 123 -0.91 3.23 9.01
C THR A 123 -1.50 2.27 10.05
N GLY A 124 -1.28 0.98 9.82
CA GLY A 124 -1.39 -0.01 10.88
C GLY A 124 -0.10 -0.03 11.71
N LYS A 125 0.15 -1.16 12.36
CA LYS A 125 1.37 -1.37 13.14
C LYS A 125 2.08 -2.61 12.61
N PHE A 126 3.33 -2.44 12.20
CA PHE A 126 4.13 -3.53 11.64
C PHE A 126 4.18 -4.73 12.58
N GLY A 127 3.94 -5.93 12.05
CA GLY A 127 4.08 -7.17 12.79
C GLY A 127 2.91 -7.53 13.72
N THR A 128 1.84 -6.75 13.73
CA THR A 128 0.66 -7.05 14.55
C THR A 128 -0.43 -7.75 13.73
N ASP A 129 -1.34 -8.42 14.44
CA ASP A 129 -2.59 -8.87 13.82
C ASP A 129 -3.49 -7.66 13.60
N MET A 130 -3.85 -7.42 12.34
CA MET A 130 -4.67 -6.27 11.96
C MET A 130 -5.94 -6.74 11.25
N LYS A 131 -7.08 -6.19 11.68
CA LYS A 131 -8.33 -6.36 10.95
C LYS A 131 -8.48 -5.16 10.01
N VAL A 132 -8.32 -5.42 8.73
CA VAL A 132 -8.38 -4.39 7.70
C VAL A 132 -9.75 -4.46 7.03
N ALA A 133 -10.55 -3.44 7.25
CA ALA A 133 -11.87 -3.33 6.63
C ALA A 133 -11.82 -2.27 5.54
N LEU A 134 -12.49 -2.53 4.43
CA LEU A 134 -12.52 -1.58 3.31
C LEU A 134 -13.76 -1.80 2.45
N LEU A 135 -14.17 -0.73 1.79
CA LEU A 135 -15.15 -0.80 0.71
C LEU A 135 -14.40 -0.50 -0.58
N ASN A 136 -14.10 -1.57 -1.35
CA ASN A 136 -13.35 -1.44 -2.60
C ASN A 136 -14.25 -0.86 -3.67
N ASP A 137 -13.99 0.41 -4.01
CA ASP A 137 -14.85 1.20 -4.89
C ASP A 137 -14.54 0.95 -6.36
N GLY A 138 -15.52 0.38 -7.06
CA GLY A 138 -15.42 0.12 -8.48
C GLY A 138 -15.70 -1.33 -8.92
N PRO A 139 -15.02 -2.39 -8.48
CA PRO A 139 -13.77 -2.39 -7.74
C PRO A 139 -12.58 -1.97 -8.58
N VAL A 140 -11.60 -1.35 -7.96
CA VAL A 140 -10.31 -1.02 -8.57
C VAL A 140 -9.19 -1.54 -7.68
N THR A 141 -8.40 -2.47 -8.20
CA THR A 141 -7.27 -3.08 -7.51
C THR A 141 -6.10 -3.15 -8.49
N ILE A 142 -4.98 -2.55 -8.14
CA ILE A 142 -3.77 -2.49 -8.97
C ILE A 142 -2.62 -3.17 -8.21
N VAL A 143 -1.90 -4.06 -8.89
CA VAL A 143 -0.72 -4.73 -8.35
C VAL A 143 0.51 -4.16 -9.04
N ILE A 144 1.48 -3.70 -8.25
CA ILE A 144 2.72 -3.12 -8.77
C ILE A 144 3.91 -3.83 -8.14
N ASP A 145 4.92 -4.13 -8.96
CA ASP A 145 6.18 -4.75 -8.53
C ASP A 145 7.34 -3.93 -9.09
N THR A 146 8.20 -3.39 -8.22
CA THR A 146 9.36 -2.59 -8.66
C THR A 146 10.40 -3.41 -9.42
N LYS A 147 10.40 -4.74 -9.24
CA LYS A 147 11.30 -5.66 -9.94
C LYS A 147 10.73 -6.16 -11.26
N ASN A 148 9.47 -5.90 -11.52
CA ASN A 148 8.78 -6.30 -12.75
C ASN A 148 7.76 -5.21 -13.11
N LYS A 149 8.27 -4.09 -13.62
CA LYS A 149 7.48 -2.89 -13.95
C LYS A 149 6.73 -3.10 -15.26
N GLU A 150 5.51 -3.57 -15.17
CA GLU A 150 4.60 -3.77 -16.30
C GLU A 150 3.46 -2.76 -16.32
#